data_7ac77c112e58ae0af5db13fcd8bec464
#
_entry.id   7ac77c112e58ae0af5db13fcd8bec464
#
_cell.length_a   1.000
_cell.length_b   1.000
_cell.length_c   1.000
_cell.angle_alpha   90.00
_cell.angle_beta   90.00
_cell.angle_gamma   90.00
#
_symmetry.space_group_name_H-M   'P 1'
#
loop_
_entity.id
_entity.type
_entity.pdbx_description
1 polymer ?
#
loop_
_entity_poly.entity_id
_entity_poly.type
_entity_poly.pdbx_seq_one_letter_code
_entity_poly.pdbx_strand_id
1 'polypeptide(L)'
;MLPLLWKTLLDLKHPVILWRLFLPFLISMALVSLMGYGFLALFLTGDWITQNAYVVEFNETATQAEQWVAGIPLVGGLLVWAVTLMFTLMVGVVGLLLGSYLVLLLAMMITAFMTDSLIKAIRDIHYPAIDYQGHGSFFGLLIKMLGYGALLLLLLLLGLPLLFIPLVNIVWLWLLGFLFFRYALVLDVGQVILSEQEFQRVRSIWLTTPTLGLMLLYSATILPLVSFFIPIIGVIYLAHWMLGSKVSR
;
A
#
# COMPACT_ATOMS: atom_id res chain seq x y z
N MET A 1 15.75 5.58 -20.46
CA MET A 1 14.89 5.76 -19.28
C MET A 1 13.61 6.52 -19.61
N LEU A 2 13.66 7.79 -20.03
CA LEU A 2 12.47 8.61 -20.36
C LEU A 2 11.50 7.96 -21.38
N PRO A 3 11.97 7.39 -22.51
CA PRO A 3 11.06 6.70 -23.44
C PRO A 3 10.30 5.53 -22.80
N LEU A 4 10.95 4.83 -21.88
CA LEU A 4 10.34 3.70 -21.18
C LEU A 4 9.26 4.16 -20.19
N LEU A 5 9.53 5.22 -19.42
CA LEU A 5 8.53 5.84 -18.54
C LEU A 5 7.34 6.38 -19.35
N TRP A 6 7.61 7.02 -20.48
CA TRP A 6 6.57 7.51 -21.37
C TRP A 6 5.67 6.37 -21.90
N LYS A 7 6.30 5.27 -22.33
CA LYS A 7 5.56 4.06 -22.75
C LYS A 7 4.71 3.50 -21.62
N THR A 8 5.26 3.41 -20.41
CA THR A 8 4.54 2.99 -19.22
C THR A 8 3.30 3.85 -18.95
N LEU A 9 3.43 5.18 -19.07
CA LEU A 9 2.32 6.10 -18.88
C LEU A 9 1.26 6.02 -19.98
N LEU A 10 1.67 5.75 -21.23
CA LEU A 10 0.73 5.53 -22.33
C LEU A 10 -0.08 4.25 -22.13
N ASP A 11 0.52 3.20 -21.60
CA ASP A 11 -0.16 1.94 -21.33
C ASP A 11 -1.24 2.05 -20.24
N LEU A 12 -1.14 3.03 -19.34
CA LEU A 12 -2.22 3.32 -18.39
C LEU A 12 -3.54 3.74 -19.07
N LYS A 13 -3.47 4.18 -20.34
CA LYS A 13 -4.69 4.50 -21.14
C LYS A 13 -5.34 3.25 -21.73
N HIS A 14 -4.63 2.11 -21.75
CA HIS A 14 -5.17 0.89 -22.35
C HIS A 14 -6.23 0.28 -21.40
N PRO A 15 -7.47 0.02 -21.87
CA PRO A 15 -8.58 -0.37 -20.99
C PRO A 15 -8.31 -1.65 -20.20
N VAL A 16 -7.58 -2.62 -20.78
CA VAL A 16 -7.22 -3.88 -20.12
C VAL A 16 -6.26 -3.64 -18.95
N ILE A 17 -5.32 -2.71 -19.10
CA ILE A 17 -4.34 -2.37 -18.05
C ILE A 17 -5.01 -1.48 -17.00
N LEU A 18 -5.79 -0.49 -17.45
CA LEU A 18 -6.54 0.42 -16.56
C LEU A 18 -7.48 -0.36 -15.64
N TRP A 19 -8.23 -1.33 -16.19
CA TRP A 19 -9.12 -2.16 -15.39
C TRP A 19 -8.37 -2.95 -14.32
N ARG A 20 -7.22 -3.53 -14.67
CA ARG A 20 -6.37 -4.26 -13.72
C ARG A 20 -5.72 -3.36 -12.67
N LEU A 21 -5.53 -2.08 -12.98
CA LEU A 21 -5.06 -1.08 -12.02
C LEU A 21 -6.10 -0.79 -10.93
N PHE A 22 -7.37 -0.63 -11.33
CA PHE A 22 -8.44 -0.27 -10.39
C PHE A 22 -9.08 -1.46 -9.69
N LEU A 23 -9.02 -2.66 -10.28
CA LEU A 23 -9.69 -3.86 -9.76
C LEU A 23 -9.28 -4.21 -8.32
N PRO A 24 -7.99 -4.21 -7.93
CA PRO A 24 -7.58 -4.46 -6.55
C PRO A 24 -8.20 -3.47 -5.57
N PHE A 25 -8.24 -2.20 -5.95
CA PHE A 25 -8.82 -1.15 -5.14
C PHE A 25 -10.33 -1.32 -4.96
N LEU A 26 -11.05 -1.61 -6.04
CA LEU A 26 -12.50 -1.85 -6.00
C LEU A 26 -12.85 -3.07 -5.15
N ILE A 27 -12.11 -4.18 -5.32
CA ILE A 27 -12.31 -5.39 -4.53
C ILE A 27 -12.03 -5.10 -3.04
N SER A 28 -10.93 -4.40 -2.74
CA SER A 28 -10.58 -4.06 -1.37
C SER A 28 -11.62 -3.15 -0.72
N MET A 29 -12.11 -2.16 -1.45
CA MET A 29 -13.16 -1.28 -0.98
C MET A 29 -14.46 -2.06 -0.70
N ALA A 30 -14.85 -2.97 -1.58
CA ALA A 30 -16.02 -3.81 -1.39
C ALA A 30 -15.86 -4.75 -0.17
N LEU A 31 -14.69 -5.38 -0.01
CA LEU A 31 -14.40 -6.24 1.14
C LEU A 31 -14.40 -5.47 2.45
N VAL A 32 -13.73 -4.32 2.51
CA VAL A 32 -13.71 -3.49 3.73
C VAL A 32 -15.10 -2.96 4.06
N SER A 33 -15.89 -2.56 3.07
CA SER A 33 -17.27 -2.15 3.28
C SER A 33 -18.13 -3.29 3.83
N LEU A 34 -18.04 -4.48 3.23
CA LEU A 34 -18.78 -5.66 3.67
C LEU A 34 -18.38 -6.07 5.09
N MET A 35 -17.08 -6.12 5.37
CA MET A 35 -16.56 -6.43 6.72
C MET A 35 -16.94 -5.34 7.72
N GLY A 36 -16.85 -4.07 7.33
CA GLY A 36 -17.22 -2.93 8.18
C GLY A 36 -18.71 -2.95 8.54
N TYR A 37 -19.59 -3.17 7.56
CA TYR A 37 -21.02 -3.33 7.84
C TYR A 37 -21.34 -4.57 8.67
N GLY A 38 -20.68 -5.71 8.36
CA GLY A 38 -20.82 -6.94 9.14
C GLY A 38 -20.35 -6.77 10.59
N PHE A 39 -19.20 -6.13 10.79
CA PHE A 39 -18.67 -5.84 12.12
C PHE A 39 -19.56 -4.87 12.87
N LEU A 40 -20.02 -3.79 12.22
CA LEU A 40 -20.94 -2.82 12.82
C LEU A 40 -22.25 -3.47 13.22
N ALA A 41 -22.82 -4.34 12.37
CA ALA A 41 -24.04 -5.08 12.70
C ALA A 41 -23.83 -5.96 13.92
N LEU A 42 -22.75 -6.75 13.98
CA LEU A 42 -22.41 -7.58 15.14
C LEU A 42 -22.15 -6.73 16.39
N PHE A 43 -21.56 -5.57 16.23
CA PHE A 43 -21.27 -4.64 17.33
C PHE A 43 -22.55 -4.03 17.89
N LEU A 44 -23.51 -3.65 17.04
CA LEU A 44 -24.76 -3.04 17.46
C LEU A 44 -25.78 -4.06 18.00
N THR A 45 -25.72 -5.32 17.55
CA THR A 45 -26.67 -6.37 17.94
C THR A 45 -26.08 -7.37 18.95
N GLY A 46 -24.78 -7.28 19.21
CA GLY A 46 -24.07 -8.23 20.09
C GLY A 46 -24.22 -7.87 21.57
N ASP A 47 -24.92 -8.71 22.31
CA ASP A 47 -25.07 -8.55 23.77
C ASP A 47 -23.74 -8.58 24.53
N TRP A 48 -22.69 -9.16 23.97
CA TRP A 48 -21.36 -9.27 24.58
C TRP A 48 -20.69 -7.90 24.85
N ILE A 49 -21.04 -6.86 24.07
CA ILE A 49 -20.55 -5.50 24.31
C ILE A 49 -21.42 -4.79 25.33
N THR A 50 -22.73 -4.84 25.15
CA THR A 50 -23.70 -4.18 26.06
C THR A 50 -23.69 -4.74 27.46
N GLN A 51 -23.30 -6.01 27.62
CA GLN A 51 -23.16 -6.70 28.92
C GLN A 51 -21.73 -6.65 29.47
N ASN A 52 -20.75 -6.12 28.74
CA ASN A 52 -19.39 -6.00 29.24
C ASN A 52 -19.33 -4.99 30.39
N ALA A 53 -18.83 -5.41 31.55
CA ALA A 53 -18.79 -4.58 32.75
C ALA A 53 -18.10 -3.23 32.54
N TYR A 54 -16.99 -3.21 31.78
CA TYR A 54 -16.27 -1.97 31.49
C TYR A 54 -17.07 -1.02 30.57
N VAL A 55 -17.85 -1.57 29.64
CA VAL A 55 -18.70 -0.76 28.74
C VAL A 55 -19.87 -0.18 29.51
N VAL A 56 -20.48 -0.98 30.39
CA VAL A 56 -21.58 -0.53 31.27
C VAL A 56 -21.08 0.59 32.18
N GLU A 57 -19.98 0.38 32.89
CA GLU A 57 -19.39 1.37 33.78
C GLU A 57 -19.01 2.65 33.07
N PHE A 58 -18.41 2.55 31.86
CA PHE A 58 -18.09 3.69 31.02
C PHE A 58 -19.36 4.47 30.62
N ASN A 59 -20.41 3.78 30.16
CA ASN A 59 -21.67 4.42 29.78
C ASN A 59 -22.35 5.11 30.95
N GLU A 60 -22.37 4.48 32.13
CA GLU A 60 -22.91 5.09 33.34
C GLU A 60 -22.16 6.35 33.74
N THR A 61 -20.82 6.28 33.74
CA THR A 61 -19.97 7.44 34.04
C THR A 61 -20.13 8.58 33.00
N ALA A 62 -20.20 8.23 31.72
CA ALA A 62 -20.42 9.21 30.65
C ALA A 62 -21.80 9.87 30.78
N THR A 63 -22.85 9.10 31.08
CA THR A 63 -24.20 9.62 31.27
C THR A 63 -24.28 10.53 32.50
N GLN A 64 -23.62 10.19 33.58
CA GLN A 64 -23.55 11.05 34.79
C GLN A 64 -22.83 12.36 34.49
N ALA A 65 -21.69 12.31 33.80
CA ALA A 65 -20.95 13.51 33.38
C ALA A 65 -21.80 14.40 32.45
N GLU A 66 -22.51 13.79 31.51
CA GLU A 66 -23.42 14.51 30.60
C GLU A 66 -24.54 15.21 31.37
N GLN A 67 -25.18 14.53 32.32
CA GLN A 67 -26.25 15.08 33.16
C GLN A 67 -25.71 16.24 34.01
N TRP A 68 -24.51 16.09 34.58
CA TRP A 68 -23.87 17.14 35.37
C TRP A 68 -23.59 18.40 34.53
N VAL A 69 -23.03 18.22 33.34
CA VAL A 69 -22.78 19.33 32.40
C VAL A 69 -24.07 19.95 31.92
N ALA A 70 -25.09 19.14 31.56
CA ALA A 70 -26.38 19.62 31.11
C ALA A 70 -27.11 20.46 32.15
N GLY A 71 -26.85 20.22 33.44
CA GLY A 71 -27.41 20.95 34.58
C GLY A 71 -26.85 22.38 34.75
N ILE A 72 -25.82 22.77 33.98
CA ILE A 72 -25.26 24.15 34.05
C ILE A 72 -26.23 25.11 33.37
N PRO A 73 -26.80 26.11 34.10
CA PRO A 73 -27.75 27.04 33.53
C PRO A 73 -27.21 27.79 32.30
N LEU A 74 -28.03 27.97 31.28
CA LEU A 74 -27.79 28.73 30.02
C LEU A 74 -26.81 28.06 29.04
N VAL A 75 -25.79 27.33 29.50
CA VAL A 75 -24.70 26.84 28.62
C VAL A 75 -24.59 25.32 28.59
N GLY A 76 -25.18 24.58 29.55
CA GLY A 76 -25.03 23.13 29.69
C GLY A 76 -25.42 22.34 28.44
N GLY A 77 -26.60 22.61 27.90
CA GLY A 77 -27.06 21.95 26.68
C GLY A 77 -26.19 22.24 25.45
N LEU A 78 -25.65 23.47 25.32
CA LEU A 78 -24.72 23.82 24.24
C LEU A 78 -23.38 23.09 24.38
N LEU A 79 -22.86 22.96 25.61
CA LEU A 79 -21.63 22.23 25.88
C LEU A 79 -21.78 20.73 25.57
N VAL A 80 -22.87 20.10 26.02
CA VAL A 80 -23.16 18.68 25.68
C VAL A 80 -23.21 18.49 24.19
N TRP A 81 -23.97 19.34 23.49
CA TRP A 81 -24.07 19.28 22.02
C TRP A 81 -22.70 19.44 21.34
N ALA A 82 -21.89 20.41 21.76
CA ALA A 82 -20.57 20.66 21.19
C ALA A 82 -19.61 19.48 21.43
N VAL A 83 -19.57 18.92 22.64
CA VAL A 83 -18.73 17.76 22.98
C VAL A 83 -19.18 16.53 22.19
N THR A 84 -20.48 16.25 22.12
CA THR A 84 -21.03 15.13 21.33
C THR A 84 -20.70 15.29 19.85
N LEU A 85 -20.83 16.51 19.29
CA LEU A 85 -20.46 16.77 17.90
C LEU A 85 -18.96 16.54 17.67
N MET A 86 -18.10 17.09 18.52
CA MET A 86 -16.65 16.89 18.41
C MET A 86 -16.26 15.42 18.49
N PHE A 87 -16.86 14.66 19.45
CA PHE A 87 -16.60 13.24 19.59
C PHE A 87 -17.05 12.45 18.35
N THR A 88 -18.25 12.74 17.85
CA THR A 88 -18.80 12.10 16.63
C THR A 88 -17.91 12.37 15.41
N LEU A 89 -17.46 13.62 15.24
CA LEU A 89 -16.53 13.99 14.15
C LEU A 89 -15.19 13.26 14.31
N MET A 90 -14.65 13.22 15.52
CA MET A 90 -13.38 12.54 15.80
C MET A 90 -13.47 11.05 15.48
N VAL A 91 -14.51 10.36 15.96
CA VAL A 91 -14.74 8.94 15.68
C VAL A 91 -14.95 8.70 14.19
N GLY A 92 -15.70 9.58 13.52
CA GLY A 92 -15.91 9.53 12.07
C GLY A 92 -14.60 9.68 11.27
N VAL A 93 -13.78 10.65 11.62
CA VAL A 93 -12.46 10.87 10.98
C VAL A 93 -11.52 9.69 11.23
N VAL A 94 -11.42 9.21 12.48
CA VAL A 94 -10.58 8.05 12.82
C VAL A 94 -11.07 6.80 12.07
N GLY A 95 -12.38 6.56 12.04
CA GLY A 95 -12.99 5.45 11.32
C GLY A 95 -12.69 5.50 9.82
N LEU A 96 -12.79 6.70 9.22
CA LEU A 96 -12.49 6.91 7.79
C LEU A 96 -11.00 6.69 7.50
N LEU A 97 -10.10 7.15 8.36
CA LEU A 97 -8.66 6.95 8.22
C LEU A 97 -8.29 5.46 8.35
N LEU A 98 -8.82 4.77 9.36
CA LEU A 98 -8.59 3.33 9.55
C LEU A 98 -9.17 2.51 8.40
N GLY A 99 -10.39 2.83 7.96
CA GLY A 99 -11.04 2.18 6.82
C GLY A 99 -10.24 2.35 5.54
N SER A 100 -9.79 3.58 5.24
CA SER A 100 -8.97 3.83 4.06
C SER A 100 -7.62 3.11 4.14
N TYR A 101 -6.99 3.05 5.30
CA TYR A 101 -5.75 2.30 5.51
C TYR A 101 -5.94 0.80 5.26
N LEU A 102 -7.04 0.20 5.74
CA LEU A 102 -7.38 -1.19 5.47
C LEU A 102 -7.62 -1.47 3.98
N VAL A 103 -8.36 -0.58 3.30
CA VAL A 103 -8.55 -0.66 1.84
C VAL A 103 -7.21 -0.71 1.12
N LEU A 104 -6.26 0.12 1.56
CA LEU A 104 -4.92 0.19 0.98
C LEU A 104 -4.12 -1.09 1.19
N LEU A 105 -4.08 -1.59 2.43
CA LEU A 105 -3.39 -2.83 2.74
C LEU A 105 -3.92 -3.99 1.89
N LEU A 106 -5.25 -4.13 1.80
CA LEU A 106 -5.87 -5.17 0.98
C LEU A 106 -5.60 -4.95 -0.51
N ALA A 107 -5.66 -3.72 -1.00
CA ALA A 107 -5.36 -3.42 -2.40
C ALA A 107 -3.91 -3.78 -2.74
N MET A 108 -2.95 -3.49 -1.85
CA MET A 108 -1.55 -3.91 -2.03
C MET A 108 -1.42 -5.44 -2.07
N MET A 109 -2.09 -6.15 -1.16
CA MET A 109 -2.09 -7.61 -1.17
C MET A 109 -2.68 -8.20 -2.47
N ILE A 110 -3.83 -7.69 -2.91
CA ILE A 110 -4.48 -8.15 -4.14
C ILE A 110 -3.61 -7.83 -5.37
N THR A 111 -2.96 -6.67 -5.38
CA THR A 111 -2.06 -6.26 -6.47
C THR A 111 -0.90 -7.24 -6.63
N ALA A 112 -0.32 -7.74 -5.53
CA ALA A 112 0.75 -8.72 -5.57
C ALA A 112 0.32 -10.02 -6.29
N PHE A 113 -0.95 -10.46 -6.13
CA PHE A 113 -1.49 -11.61 -6.87
C PHE A 113 -1.81 -11.29 -8.35
N MET A 114 -1.95 -10.01 -8.69
CA MET A 114 -2.30 -9.59 -10.06
C MET A 114 -1.07 -9.30 -10.93
N THR A 115 0.13 -9.28 -10.37
CA THR A 115 1.37 -9.00 -11.10
C THR A 115 1.54 -9.89 -12.33
N ASP A 116 1.35 -11.21 -12.20
CA ASP A 116 1.41 -12.15 -13.31
C ASP A 116 0.41 -11.81 -14.43
N SER A 117 -0.83 -11.50 -14.06
CA SER A 117 -1.90 -11.14 -14.97
C SER A 117 -1.59 -9.84 -15.73
N LEU A 118 -0.99 -8.87 -15.04
CA LEU A 118 -0.59 -7.59 -15.62
C LEU A 118 0.57 -7.76 -16.59
N ILE A 119 1.60 -8.52 -16.20
CA ILE A 119 2.76 -8.82 -17.05
C ILE A 119 2.31 -9.56 -18.31
N LYS A 120 1.40 -10.53 -18.19
CA LYS A 120 0.83 -11.26 -19.33
C LYS A 120 0.13 -10.29 -20.30
N ALA A 121 -0.66 -9.34 -19.81
CA ALA A 121 -1.30 -8.36 -20.67
C ALA A 121 -0.29 -7.49 -21.41
N ILE A 122 0.75 -7.00 -20.74
CA ILE A 122 1.81 -6.18 -21.35
C ILE A 122 2.55 -6.97 -22.42
N ARG A 123 2.85 -8.27 -22.15
CA ARG A 123 3.47 -9.15 -23.13
C ARG A 123 2.58 -9.31 -24.35
N ASP A 124 1.32 -9.68 -24.16
CA ASP A 124 0.40 -9.95 -25.27
C ASP A 124 0.17 -8.74 -26.16
N ILE A 125 0.20 -7.52 -25.58
CA ILE A 125 0.04 -6.26 -26.33
C ILE A 125 1.34 -5.84 -27.05
N HIS A 126 2.49 -5.93 -26.39
CA HIS A 126 3.72 -5.30 -26.91
C HIS A 126 4.83 -6.28 -27.28
N TYR A 127 4.80 -7.52 -26.78
CA TYR A 127 5.86 -8.52 -26.90
C TYR A 127 5.33 -9.92 -27.15
N PRO A 128 4.41 -10.14 -28.10
CA PRO A 128 3.73 -11.42 -28.28
C PRO A 128 4.67 -12.58 -28.65
N ALA A 129 5.82 -12.29 -29.26
CA ALA A 129 6.80 -13.29 -29.65
C ALA A 129 7.75 -13.72 -28.51
N ILE A 130 7.65 -13.10 -27.33
CA ILE A 130 8.56 -13.40 -26.22
C ILE A 130 7.91 -14.43 -25.29
N ASP A 131 8.56 -15.58 -25.18
CA ASP A 131 8.28 -16.51 -24.09
C ASP A 131 9.08 -16.14 -22.86
N TYR A 132 8.42 -16.17 -21.69
CA TYR A 132 9.07 -15.95 -20.42
C TYR A 132 8.88 -17.19 -19.52
N GLN A 133 9.95 -17.52 -18.80
CA GLN A 133 9.98 -18.67 -17.90
C GLN A 133 10.17 -18.14 -16.49
N GLY A 134 9.05 -18.01 -15.75
CA GLY A 134 9.12 -17.70 -14.33
C GLY A 134 9.83 -18.79 -13.54
N HIS A 135 10.57 -18.41 -12.50
CA HIS A 135 11.32 -19.36 -11.66
C HIS A 135 10.94 -19.30 -10.19
N GLY A 136 10.03 -18.38 -9.82
CA GLY A 136 9.69 -18.09 -8.42
C GLY A 136 8.48 -18.84 -7.91
N SER A 137 8.43 -19.01 -6.59
CA SER A 137 7.24 -19.42 -5.85
C SER A 137 6.81 -18.30 -4.89
N PHE A 138 5.51 -18.23 -4.61
CA PHE A 138 4.96 -17.24 -3.68
C PHE A 138 5.66 -17.27 -2.30
N PHE A 139 5.85 -18.46 -1.73
CA PHE A 139 6.54 -18.59 -0.44
C PHE A 139 8.01 -18.19 -0.53
N GLY A 140 8.69 -18.54 -1.63
CA GLY A 140 10.07 -18.11 -1.86
C GLY A 140 10.21 -16.60 -1.97
N LEU A 141 9.25 -15.94 -2.63
CA LEU A 141 9.17 -14.48 -2.70
C LEU A 141 8.98 -13.87 -1.31
N LEU A 142 8.02 -14.39 -0.54
CA LEU A 142 7.73 -13.88 0.80
C LEU A 142 8.96 -13.99 1.73
N ILE A 143 9.64 -15.14 1.74
CA ILE A 143 10.85 -15.34 2.56
C ILE A 143 11.97 -14.36 2.15
N LYS A 144 12.18 -14.17 0.84
CA LYS A 144 13.19 -13.22 0.33
C LYS A 144 12.85 -11.79 0.71
N MET A 145 11.56 -11.39 0.62
CA MET A 145 11.09 -10.07 1.03
C MET A 145 11.25 -9.85 2.54
N LEU A 146 10.86 -10.82 3.36
CA LEU A 146 11.00 -10.73 4.82
C LEU A 146 12.48 -10.64 5.22
N GLY A 147 13.35 -11.44 4.61
CA GLY A 147 14.80 -11.39 4.88
C GLY A 147 15.41 -10.03 4.53
N TYR A 148 15.02 -9.47 3.38
CA TYR A 148 15.49 -8.13 2.99
C TYR A 148 14.88 -7.03 3.86
N GLY A 149 13.61 -7.14 4.22
CA GLY A 149 12.95 -6.25 5.17
C GLY A 149 13.62 -6.25 6.55
N ALA A 150 13.99 -7.44 7.05
CA ALA A 150 14.75 -7.57 8.30
C ALA A 150 16.14 -6.90 8.22
N LEU A 151 16.84 -7.04 7.09
CA LEU A 151 18.10 -6.33 6.85
C LEU A 151 17.91 -4.82 6.89
N LEU A 152 16.88 -4.29 6.23
CA LEU A 152 16.61 -2.85 6.23
C LEU A 152 16.16 -2.36 7.60
N LEU A 153 15.43 -3.17 8.37
CA LEU A 153 15.09 -2.86 9.75
C LEU A 153 16.34 -2.78 10.62
N LEU A 154 17.30 -3.70 10.44
CA LEU A 154 18.59 -3.62 11.10
C LEU A 154 19.34 -2.34 10.73
N LEU A 155 19.36 -1.98 9.45
CA LEU A 155 19.97 -0.72 9.00
C LEU A 155 19.26 0.50 9.59
N LEU A 156 17.93 0.48 9.72
CA LEU A 156 17.17 1.52 10.39
C LEU A 156 17.58 1.65 11.85
N LEU A 157 17.71 0.53 12.57
CA LEU A 157 18.12 0.52 13.98
C LEU A 157 19.56 1.02 14.15
N LEU A 158 20.48 0.62 13.28
CA LEU A 158 21.85 1.13 13.30
C LEU A 158 21.91 2.63 12.94
N GLY A 159 21.01 3.08 12.10
CA GLY A 159 20.88 4.48 11.69
C GLY A 159 20.02 5.35 12.61
N LEU A 160 19.55 4.84 13.76
CA LEU A 160 18.75 5.63 14.72
C LEU A 160 19.38 6.98 15.05
N PRO A 161 20.72 7.13 15.27
CA PRO A 161 21.32 8.43 15.49
C PRO A 161 21.11 9.43 14.37
N LEU A 162 20.97 8.97 13.10
CA LEU A 162 20.74 9.85 11.95
C LEU A 162 19.33 10.47 11.97
N LEU A 163 18.38 9.85 12.69
CA LEU A 163 17.02 10.36 12.80
C LEU A 163 16.93 11.66 13.61
N PHE A 164 17.92 11.94 14.44
CA PHE A 164 18.01 13.18 15.21
C PHE A 164 18.59 14.35 14.42
N ILE A 165 19.13 14.10 13.22
CA ILE A 165 19.71 15.15 12.37
C ILE A 165 18.65 15.59 11.35
N PRO A 166 18.17 16.85 11.42
CA PRO A 166 17.22 17.38 10.44
C PRO A 166 17.72 17.22 9.00
N LEU A 167 16.82 16.96 8.07
CA LEU A 167 17.07 16.64 6.65
C LEU A 167 17.74 15.28 6.43
N VAL A 168 18.73 14.86 7.23
CA VAL A 168 19.36 13.53 7.10
C VAL A 168 18.34 12.44 7.39
N ASN A 169 17.47 12.63 8.40
CA ASN A 169 16.41 11.70 8.75
C ASN A 169 15.45 11.45 7.57
N ILE A 170 15.06 12.52 6.85
CA ILE A 170 14.16 12.41 5.68
C ILE A 170 14.83 11.62 4.57
N VAL A 171 16.08 11.95 4.25
CA VAL A 171 16.86 11.25 3.21
C VAL A 171 17.10 9.80 3.60
N TRP A 172 17.43 9.52 4.86
CA TRP A 172 17.68 8.18 5.37
C TRP A 172 16.44 7.29 5.27
N LEU A 173 15.30 7.76 5.78
CA LEU A 173 14.03 7.04 5.71
C LEU A 173 13.57 6.84 4.27
N TRP A 174 13.70 7.88 3.44
CA TRP A 174 13.39 7.80 2.02
C TRP A 174 14.26 6.77 1.31
N LEU A 175 15.56 6.73 1.59
CA LEU A 175 16.51 5.78 1.02
C LEU A 175 16.15 4.34 1.38
N LEU A 176 15.90 4.06 2.67
CA LEU A 176 15.52 2.72 3.13
C LEU A 176 14.20 2.27 2.49
N GLY A 177 13.21 3.15 2.43
CA GLY A 177 11.94 2.88 1.76
C GLY A 177 12.11 2.64 0.26
N PHE A 178 12.94 3.43 -0.43
CA PHE A 178 13.27 3.23 -1.84
C PHE A 178 13.98 1.88 -2.08
N LEU A 179 14.93 1.51 -1.24
CA LEU A 179 15.64 0.23 -1.34
C LEU A 179 14.68 -0.95 -1.22
N PHE A 180 13.74 -0.88 -0.26
CA PHE A 180 12.70 -1.89 -0.11
C PHE A 180 11.78 -1.95 -1.33
N PHE A 181 11.25 -0.81 -1.74
CA PHE A 181 10.37 -0.68 -2.90
C PHE A 181 11.00 -1.26 -4.18
N ARG A 182 12.24 -0.86 -4.46
CA ARG A 182 12.98 -1.36 -5.61
C ARG A 182 13.20 -2.87 -5.53
N TYR A 183 13.65 -3.35 -4.37
CA TYR A 183 13.91 -4.78 -4.19
C TYR A 183 12.65 -5.61 -4.37
N ALA A 184 11.55 -5.20 -3.75
CA ALA A 184 10.27 -5.87 -3.84
C ALA A 184 9.78 -5.97 -5.29
N LEU A 185 9.78 -4.86 -6.03
CA LEU A 185 9.32 -4.84 -7.42
C LEU A 185 10.22 -5.62 -8.37
N VAL A 186 11.55 -5.50 -8.22
CA VAL A 186 12.49 -6.26 -9.06
C VAL A 186 12.37 -7.75 -8.79
N LEU A 187 12.14 -8.14 -7.54
CA LEU A 187 11.92 -9.52 -7.17
C LEU A 187 10.59 -10.05 -7.73
N ASP A 188 9.51 -9.31 -7.55
CA ASP A 188 8.17 -9.68 -7.97
C ASP A 188 8.09 -9.85 -9.50
N VAL A 189 8.45 -8.83 -10.26
CA VAL A 189 8.43 -8.85 -11.73
C VAL A 189 9.48 -9.81 -12.30
N GLY A 190 10.68 -9.84 -11.70
CA GLY A 190 11.78 -10.68 -12.16
C GLY A 190 11.52 -12.17 -12.02
N GLN A 191 10.84 -12.59 -10.96
CA GLN A 191 10.47 -14.00 -10.78
C GLN A 191 9.46 -14.47 -11.83
N VAL A 192 8.63 -13.59 -12.36
CA VAL A 192 7.64 -13.92 -13.39
C VAL A 192 8.29 -13.98 -14.78
N ILE A 193 9.17 -13.03 -15.11
CA ILE A 193 9.66 -12.86 -16.50
C ILE A 193 10.99 -13.60 -16.76
N LEU A 194 11.88 -13.61 -15.76
CA LEU A 194 13.27 -14.01 -15.94
C LEU A 194 13.54 -15.42 -15.42
N SER A 195 14.49 -16.12 -16.03
CA SER A 195 15.10 -17.30 -15.44
C SER A 195 15.94 -16.91 -14.21
N GLU A 196 16.24 -17.87 -13.33
CA GLU A 196 17.07 -17.61 -12.14
C GLU A 196 18.43 -16.99 -12.50
N GLN A 197 19.09 -17.45 -13.57
CA GLN A 197 20.37 -16.92 -14.00
C GLN A 197 20.28 -15.49 -14.52
N GLU A 198 19.22 -15.17 -15.27
CA GLU A 198 18.97 -13.80 -15.75
C GLU A 198 18.62 -12.88 -14.58
N PHE A 199 17.83 -13.37 -13.63
CA PHE A 199 17.43 -12.62 -12.44
C PHE A 199 18.64 -12.18 -11.61
N GLN A 200 19.61 -13.08 -11.39
CA GLN A 200 20.83 -12.74 -10.62
C GLN A 200 21.64 -11.61 -11.26
N ARG A 201 21.62 -11.48 -12.60
CA ARG A 201 22.29 -10.38 -13.32
C ARG A 201 21.52 -9.07 -13.17
N VAL A 202 20.18 -9.13 -13.18
CA VAL A 202 19.29 -7.96 -13.15
C VAL A 202 19.09 -7.40 -11.73
N ARG A 203 19.29 -8.22 -10.72
CA ARG A 203 19.12 -7.83 -9.31
C ARG A 203 19.99 -6.66 -8.87
N SER A 204 21.13 -6.44 -9.55
CA SER A 204 22.10 -5.43 -9.15
C SER A 204 21.48 -4.03 -9.06
N ILE A 205 21.72 -3.33 -7.96
CA ILE A 205 21.33 -1.94 -7.73
C ILE A 205 22.04 -0.97 -8.68
N TRP A 206 23.21 -1.37 -9.19
CA TRP A 206 24.04 -0.56 -10.07
C TRP A 206 23.51 -0.47 -11.52
N LEU A 207 22.44 -1.18 -11.84
CA LEU A 207 21.73 -1.01 -13.11
C LEU A 207 21.02 0.35 -13.14
N THR A 208 21.60 1.30 -13.86
CA THR A 208 21.19 2.71 -13.85
C THR A 208 19.78 2.92 -14.39
N THR A 209 19.44 2.31 -15.54
CA THR A 209 18.14 2.53 -16.18
C THR A 209 16.97 2.13 -15.31
N PRO A 210 16.84 0.86 -14.82
CA PRO A 210 15.70 0.49 -13.99
C PRO A 210 15.72 1.20 -12.63
N THR A 211 16.90 1.42 -12.04
CA THR A 211 17.02 2.03 -10.72
C THR A 211 16.58 3.49 -10.73
N LEU A 212 17.04 4.29 -11.70
CA LEU A 212 16.65 5.70 -11.81
C LEU A 212 15.16 5.86 -12.14
N GLY A 213 14.60 5.00 -12.99
CA GLY A 213 13.17 5.05 -13.29
C GLY A 213 12.31 4.73 -12.07
N LEU A 214 12.67 3.70 -11.30
CA LEU A 214 12.00 3.37 -10.03
C LEU A 214 12.20 4.45 -8.97
N MET A 215 13.36 5.13 -8.96
CA MET A 215 13.63 6.24 -8.05
C MET A 215 12.70 7.42 -8.32
N LEU A 216 12.48 7.77 -9.59
CA LEU A 216 11.52 8.80 -9.98
C LEU A 216 10.09 8.42 -9.58
N LEU A 217 9.69 7.17 -9.86
CA LEU A 217 8.38 6.67 -9.47
C LEU A 217 8.21 6.69 -7.94
N TYR A 218 9.21 6.21 -7.19
CA TYR A 218 9.17 6.22 -5.74
C TYR A 218 9.07 7.64 -5.17
N SER A 219 9.77 8.62 -5.77
CA SER A 219 9.66 10.03 -5.35
C SER A 219 8.23 10.58 -5.54
N ALA A 220 7.48 10.07 -6.52
CA ALA A 220 6.09 10.48 -6.73
C ALA A 220 5.13 9.92 -5.66
N THR A 221 5.56 8.98 -4.82
CA THR A 221 4.76 8.49 -3.67
C THR A 221 4.51 9.55 -2.60
N ILE A 222 5.22 10.68 -2.66
CA ILE A 222 4.95 11.86 -1.81
C ILE A 222 3.52 12.39 -2.05
N LEU A 223 2.97 12.19 -3.25
CA LEU A 223 1.60 12.58 -3.57
C LEU A 223 0.61 11.48 -3.12
N PRO A 224 -0.27 11.75 -2.13
CA PRO A 224 -1.07 10.71 -1.47
C PRO A 224 -1.88 9.84 -2.44
N LEU A 225 -2.60 10.43 -3.40
CA LEU A 225 -3.42 9.68 -4.35
C LEU A 225 -2.57 8.89 -5.36
N VAL A 226 -1.42 9.43 -5.74
CA VAL A 226 -0.50 8.82 -6.72
C VAL A 226 0.21 7.62 -6.09
N SER A 227 0.51 7.69 -4.79
CA SER A 227 1.24 6.64 -4.07
C SER A 227 0.61 5.25 -4.21
N PHE A 228 -0.72 5.16 -4.34
CA PHE A 228 -1.44 3.89 -4.53
C PHE A 228 -1.14 3.20 -5.85
N PHE A 229 -0.93 3.99 -6.88
CA PHE A 229 -0.73 3.48 -8.23
C PHE A 229 0.74 3.23 -8.55
N ILE A 230 1.66 3.83 -7.79
CA ILE A 230 3.10 3.72 -8.04
C ILE A 230 3.62 2.28 -8.06
N PRO A 231 3.24 1.35 -7.16
CA PRO A 231 3.70 -0.03 -7.26
C PRO A 231 3.29 -0.68 -8.58
N ILE A 232 2.05 -0.48 -9.02
CA ILE A 232 1.54 -1.06 -10.29
C ILE A 232 2.24 -0.42 -11.49
N ILE A 233 2.42 0.90 -11.48
CA ILE A 233 3.19 1.62 -12.52
C ILE A 233 4.63 1.10 -12.54
N GLY A 234 5.22 0.81 -11.39
CA GLY A 234 6.54 0.20 -11.26
C GLY A 234 6.61 -1.20 -11.87
N VAL A 235 5.57 -2.02 -11.69
CA VAL A 235 5.45 -3.34 -12.36
C VAL A 235 5.43 -3.16 -13.88
N ILE A 236 4.59 -2.26 -14.41
CA ILE A 236 4.51 -1.99 -15.86
C ILE A 236 5.87 -1.53 -16.40
N TYR A 237 6.51 -0.59 -15.71
CA TYR A 237 7.81 -0.07 -16.07
C TYR A 237 8.88 -1.17 -16.13
N LEU A 238 8.97 -2.01 -15.10
CA LEU A 238 9.92 -3.12 -15.06
C LEU A 238 9.59 -4.21 -16.07
N ALA A 239 8.31 -4.51 -16.30
CA ALA A 239 7.89 -5.46 -17.32
C ALA A 239 8.38 -5.02 -18.71
N HIS A 240 8.18 -3.76 -19.08
CA HIS A 240 8.70 -3.22 -20.34
C HIS A 240 10.24 -3.28 -20.42
N TRP A 241 10.92 -2.97 -19.34
CA TRP A 241 12.37 -3.01 -19.32
C TRP A 241 12.91 -4.45 -19.44
N MET A 242 12.34 -5.41 -18.69
CA MET A 242 12.78 -6.80 -18.71
C MET A 242 12.41 -7.52 -20.02
N LEU A 243 11.18 -7.35 -20.51
CA LEU A 243 10.76 -7.93 -21.79
C LEU A 243 11.52 -7.29 -22.96
N GLY A 244 11.69 -5.97 -22.96
CA GLY A 244 12.46 -5.27 -23.98
C GLY A 244 13.93 -5.69 -24.02
N SER A 245 14.53 -6.02 -22.87
CA SER A 245 15.90 -6.54 -22.82
C SER A 245 16.04 -7.96 -23.40
N LYS A 246 14.96 -8.74 -23.46
CA LYS A 246 14.93 -10.05 -24.15
C LYS A 246 14.84 -9.93 -25.68
N VAL A 247 14.18 -8.87 -26.18
CA VAL A 247 14.12 -8.58 -27.64
C VAL A 247 15.48 -8.22 -28.21
N SER A 248 16.33 -7.57 -27.40
CA SER A 248 17.64 -7.06 -27.85
C SER A 248 18.76 -8.09 -27.76
N ARG A 249 18.45 -9.33 -27.39
CA ARG A 249 19.37 -10.49 -27.38
C ARG A 249 19.09 -11.44 -28.51
#